data_01cec7ffa04409a4e917d31bd3fa6a5f
#
_entry.id   01cec7ffa04409a4e917d31bd3fa6a5f
#
_cell.length_a   1.000
_cell.length_b   1.000
_cell.length_c   1.000
_cell.angle_alpha   90.00
_cell.angle_beta   90.00
_cell.angle_gamma   90.00
#
_symmetry.space_group_name_H-M   'P 1'
#
loop_
_entity.id
_entity.type
_entity.pdbx_description
1 polymer ?
#
loop_
_entity_poly.entity_id
_entity_poly.type
_entity_poly.pdbx_seq_one_letter_code
_entity_poly.pdbx_strand_id
1 'polypeptide(L)'
;MATDLGVTVEDRPGGLADIGEALGNAGINIEGLCGIGLGDRGVIHLLVEDGAAARTALEGAGLSVESESEALVSEIPGDVSTPGTLGKMARAVADAGVNMKALYLATNNRAVAVTDDNAKARAALGM
;
A
#
# COMPACT_ATOMS: atom_id res chain seq x y z
N MET A 1 -9.10 -10.33 -2.42
CA MET A 1 -9.25 -8.88 -2.17
C MET A 1 -7.89 -8.28 -1.88
N ALA A 2 -7.55 -7.21 -2.53
CA ALA A 2 -6.25 -6.57 -2.34
C ALA A 2 -6.12 -6.00 -0.93
N THR A 3 -4.99 -6.26 -0.32
CA THR A 3 -4.71 -5.91 1.07
C THR A 3 -3.42 -5.10 1.16
N ASP A 4 -3.45 -4.05 1.96
CA ASP A 4 -2.25 -3.32 2.35
C ASP A 4 -1.72 -3.91 3.66
N LEU A 5 -0.43 -4.24 3.67
CA LEU A 5 0.28 -4.65 4.88
C LEU A 5 1.31 -3.58 5.24
N GLY A 6 1.26 -3.11 6.47
CA GLY A 6 2.28 -2.24 7.03
C GLY A 6 3.31 -3.05 7.79
N VAL A 7 4.56 -2.97 7.38
CA VAL A 7 5.67 -3.74 7.95
C VAL A 7 6.73 -2.79 8.49
N THR A 8 7.19 -3.06 9.69
CA THR A 8 8.28 -2.30 10.30
C THR A 8 9.55 -3.14 10.29
N VAL A 9 10.65 -2.53 9.85
CA VAL A 9 11.97 -3.14 9.82
C VAL A 9 12.99 -2.18 10.45
N GLU A 10 14.17 -2.69 10.77
CA GLU A 10 15.29 -1.80 11.12
C GLU A 10 15.68 -0.98 9.89
N ASP A 11 16.01 0.29 10.09
CA ASP A 11 16.48 1.17 9.02
C ASP A 11 17.97 0.87 8.76
N ARG A 12 18.20 -0.20 8.00
CA ARG A 12 19.51 -0.73 7.68
C ARG A 12 19.50 -1.40 6.31
N PRO A 13 20.67 -1.62 5.69
CA PRO A 13 20.74 -2.40 4.46
C PRO A 13 20.10 -3.79 4.65
N GLY A 14 19.28 -4.20 3.70
CA GLY A 14 18.66 -5.53 3.68
C GLY A 14 17.23 -5.61 4.19
N GLY A 15 16.67 -4.55 4.78
CA GLY A 15 15.30 -4.59 5.28
C GLY A 15 14.26 -4.94 4.21
N LEU A 16 14.32 -4.27 3.08
CA LEU A 16 13.42 -4.58 1.96
C LEU A 16 13.74 -5.94 1.32
N ALA A 17 15.01 -6.29 1.26
CA ALA A 17 15.42 -7.59 0.71
C ALA A 17 14.82 -8.73 1.53
N ASP A 18 14.83 -8.63 2.85
CA ASP A 18 14.24 -9.65 3.73
C ASP A 18 12.74 -9.84 3.45
N ILE A 19 12.02 -8.74 3.25
CA ILE A 19 10.60 -8.76 2.89
C ILE A 19 10.39 -9.43 1.54
N GLY A 20 11.12 -8.99 0.52
CA GLY A 20 10.99 -9.50 -0.84
C GLY A 20 11.31 -10.98 -0.94
N GLU A 21 12.33 -11.44 -0.23
CA GLU A 21 12.70 -12.86 -0.19
C GLU A 21 11.63 -13.70 0.51
N ALA A 22 11.11 -13.23 1.64
CA ALA A 22 10.07 -13.95 2.37
C ALA A 22 8.82 -14.15 1.52
N LEU A 23 8.37 -13.10 0.84
CA LEU A 23 7.19 -13.17 -0.02
C LEU A 23 7.46 -13.96 -1.29
N GLY A 24 8.62 -13.76 -1.91
CA GLY A 24 9.02 -14.50 -3.12
C GLY A 24 9.11 -16.00 -2.87
N ASN A 25 9.69 -16.41 -1.75
CA ASN A 25 9.79 -17.82 -1.37
C ASN A 25 8.40 -18.45 -1.12
N ALA A 26 7.43 -17.64 -0.72
CA ALA A 26 6.05 -18.09 -0.53
C ALA A 26 5.20 -18.01 -1.81
N GLY A 27 5.79 -17.59 -2.93
CA GLY A 27 5.07 -17.44 -4.20
C GLY A 27 4.12 -16.25 -4.24
N ILE A 28 4.35 -15.24 -3.40
CA ILE A 28 3.48 -14.06 -3.29
C ILE A 28 4.12 -12.89 -4.01
N ASN A 29 3.38 -12.30 -4.95
CA ASN A 29 3.83 -11.13 -5.69
C ASN A 29 3.53 -9.85 -4.92
N ILE A 30 4.48 -8.91 -4.95
CA ILE A 30 4.28 -7.55 -4.45
C ILE A 30 3.76 -6.72 -5.61
N GLU A 31 2.52 -6.24 -5.52
CA GLU A 31 1.88 -5.48 -6.59
C GLU A 31 2.08 -3.98 -6.47
N GLY A 32 2.48 -3.51 -5.33
CA GLY A 32 2.81 -2.12 -5.08
C GLY A 32 3.49 -2.00 -3.73
N LEU A 33 4.27 -0.97 -3.55
CA LEU A 33 4.92 -0.72 -2.26
C LEU A 33 5.34 0.74 -2.12
N CYS A 34 5.48 1.12 -0.87
CA CYS A 34 6.08 2.38 -0.48
C CYS A 34 6.92 2.12 0.77
N GLY A 35 8.16 2.58 0.77
CA GLY A 35 9.05 2.43 1.92
C GLY A 35 9.69 3.75 2.29
N ILE A 36 9.84 3.97 3.59
CA ILE A 36 10.49 5.17 4.10
C ILE A 36 11.35 4.81 5.31
N GLY A 37 12.59 5.31 5.31
CA GLY A 37 13.49 5.21 6.44
C GLY A 37 13.30 6.40 7.36
N LEU A 38 13.07 6.13 8.65
CA LEU A 38 12.82 7.16 9.65
C LEU A 38 14.00 7.33 10.63
N GLY A 39 15.10 6.65 10.38
CA GLY A 39 16.31 6.71 11.21
C GLY A 39 16.30 5.66 12.32
N ASP A 40 15.24 5.60 13.09
CA ASP A 40 15.05 4.58 14.14
C ASP A 40 14.43 3.29 13.60
N ARG A 41 13.75 3.36 12.47
CA ARG A 41 13.12 2.22 11.82
C ARG A 41 12.82 2.53 10.35
N GLY A 42 12.53 1.50 9.58
CA GLY A 42 11.91 1.62 8.26
C GLY A 42 10.45 1.22 8.35
N VAL A 43 9.58 1.91 7.61
CA VAL A 43 8.17 1.59 7.49
C VAL A 43 7.88 1.31 6.03
N ILE A 44 7.29 0.14 5.75
CA ILE A 44 7.02 -0.30 4.39
C ILE A 44 5.55 -0.70 4.30
N HIS A 45 4.86 -0.13 3.32
CA HIS A 45 3.52 -0.56 2.95
C HIS A 45 3.59 -1.40 1.69
N LEU A 46 2.85 -2.49 1.67
CA LEU A 46 2.85 -3.47 0.57
C LEU A 46 1.42 -3.73 0.12
N LEU A 47 1.22 -3.76 -1.20
CA LEU A 47 -0.03 -4.25 -1.78
C LEU A 47 0.15 -5.70 -2.20
N VAL A 48 -0.68 -6.58 -1.67
CA VAL A 48 -0.71 -7.99 -2.01
C VAL A 48 -2.14 -8.44 -2.24
N GLU A 49 -2.33 -9.52 -3.03
CA GLU A 49 -3.64 -10.06 -3.32
C GLU A 49 -4.21 -10.85 -2.13
N ASP A 50 -3.38 -11.68 -1.51
CA ASP A 50 -3.76 -12.49 -0.36
C ASP A 50 -3.01 -12.01 0.89
N GLY A 51 -3.68 -11.14 1.64
CA GLY A 51 -3.10 -10.54 2.85
C GLY A 51 -2.79 -11.55 3.94
N ALA A 52 -3.64 -12.54 4.13
CA ALA A 52 -3.44 -13.55 5.17
C ALA A 52 -2.20 -14.41 4.88
N ALA A 53 -2.04 -14.86 3.63
CA ALA A 53 -0.88 -15.64 3.23
C ALA A 53 0.41 -14.82 3.32
N ALA A 54 0.37 -13.56 2.90
CA ALA A 54 1.52 -12.66 2.97
C ALA A 54 1.93 -12.39 4.41
N ARG A 55 0.97 -12.13 5.29
CA ARG A 55 1.23 -11.93 6.71
C ARG A 55 1.90 -13.15 7.33
N THR A 56 1.38 -14.35 7.04
CA THR A 56 1.95 -15.60 7.54
C THR A 56 3.40 -15.75 7.08
N ALA A 57 3.69 -15.48 5.81
CA ALA A 57 5.04 -15.58 5.27
C ALA A 57 6.00 -14.58 5.93
N LEU A 58 5.57 -13.35 6.14
CA LEU A 58 6.39 -12.31 6.77
C LEU A 58 6.66 -12.62 8.24
N GLU A 59 5.64 -12.99 8.98
CA GLU A 59 5.77 -13.34 10.40
C GLU A 59 6.63 -14.60 10.58
N GLY A 60 6.48 -15.58 9.69
CA GLY A 60 7.31 -16.78 9.67
C GLY A 60 8.79 -16.50 9.43
N ALA A 61 9.11 -15.40 8.76
CA ALA A 61 10.48 -14.92 8.55
C ALA A 61 10.99 -14.01 9.69
N GLY A 62 10.19 -13.83 10.74
CA GLY A 62 10.56 -12.99 11.89
C GLY A 62 10.33 -11.50 11.68
N LEU A 63 9.55 -11.12 10.67
CA LEU A 63 9.26 -9.72 10.37
C LEU A 63 8.00 -9.25 11.11
N SER A 64 7.97 -7.97 11.48
CA SER A 64 6.85 -7.39 12.23
C SER A 64 5.82 -6.77 11.30
N VAL A 65 4.64 -7.38 11.23
CA VAL A 65 3.49 -6.83 10.51
C VAL A 65 2.66 -6.01 11.49
N GLU A 66 2.65 -4.71 11.29
CA GLU A 66 1.98 -3.76 12.19
C GLU A 66 0.53 -3.49 11.82
N SER A 67 0.18 -3.66 10.55
CA SER A 67 -1.18 -3.41 10.08
C SER A 67 -1.53 -4.31 8.90
N GLU A 68 -2.81 -4.60 8.81
CA GLU A 68 -3.40 -5.32 7.68
C GLU A 68 -4.74 -4.63 7.41
N SER A 69 -4.88 -4.03 6.23
CA SER A 69 -6.04 -3.20 5.90
C SER A 69 -6.55 -3.52 4.50
N GLU A 70 -7.86 -3.44 4.32
CA GLU A 70 -8.41 -3.47 2.98
C GLU A 70 -7.89 -2.27 2.20
N ALA A 71 -7.23 -2.52 1.08
CA ALA A 71 -6.70 -1.47 0.22
C ALA A 71 -7.79 -0.93 -0.70
N LEU A 72 -7.86 0.40 -0.79
CA LEU A 72 -8.64 1.04 -1.84
C LEU A 72 -7.72 1.18 -3.06
N VAL A 73 -8.00 0.39 -4.09
CA VAL A 73 -7.20 0.39 -5.32
C VAL A 73 -8.02 1.00 -6.43
N SER A 74 -7.50 2.05 -7.03
CA SER A 74 -8.17 2.72 -8.15
C SER A 74 -7.22 2.86 -9.33
N GLU A 75 -7.75 2.70 -10.55
CA GLU A 75 -7.01 3.03 -11.75
C GLU A 75 -6.91 4.55 -11.87
N ILE A 76 -5.73 5.05 -12.22
CA ILE A 76 -5.55 6.47 -12.47
C ILE A 76 -6.11 6.78 -13.85
N PRO A 77 -7.14 7.64 -13.96
CA PRO A 77 -7.79 7.89 -15.23
C PRO A 77 -6.90 8.68 -16.19
N GLY A 78 -7.04 8.38 -17.48
CA GLY A 78 -6.38 9.11 -18.54
C GLY A 78 -4.89 8.84 -18.65
N ASP A 79 -4.16 9.84 -19.11
CA ASP A 79 -2.71 9.78 -19.23
C ASP A 79 -2.06 10.11 -17.89
N VAL A 80 -1.27 9.15 -17.37
CA VAL A 80 -0.55 9.34 -16.08
C VAL A 80 0.42 10.50 -16.11
N SER A 81 0.84 10.92 -17.29
CA SER A 81 1.72 12.08 -17.41
C SER A 81 0.98 13.41 -17.33
N THR A 82 -0.35 13.40 -17.24
CA THR A 82 -1.13 14.61 -17.11
C THR A 82 -0.98 15.20 -15.71
N PRO A 83 -0.38 16.40 -15.59
CA PRO A 83 -0.22 17.02 -14.28
C PRO A 83 -1.56 17.27 -13.58
N GLY A 84 -1.62 16.97 -12.30
CA GLY A 84 -2.76 17.29 -11.45
C GLY A 84 -3.81 16.19 -11.29
N THR A 85 -3.73 15.10 -12.04
CA THR A 85 -4.72 13.99 -11.95
C THR A 85 -4.82 13.45 -10.52
N LEU A 86 -3.69 13.10 -9.93
CA LEU A 86 -3.66 12.57 -8.57
C LEU A 86 -4.15 13.61 -7.56
N GLY A 87 -3.81 14.87 -7.75
CA GLY A 87 -4.27 15.96 -6.90
C GLY A 87 -5.78 16.13 -6.91
N LYS A 88 -6.42 15.96 -8.08
CA LYS A 88 -7.88 16.00 -8.20
C LYS A 88 -8.54 14.84 -7.46
N MET A 89 -7.98 13.66 -7.59
CA MET A 89 -8.47 12.48 -6.87
C MET A 89 -8.37 12.68 -5.35
N ALA A 90 -7.23 13.15 -4.89
CA ALA A 90 -7.01 13.44 -3.47
C ALA A 90 -7.96 14.52 -2.94
N ARG A 91 -8.22 15.57 -3.73
CA ARG A 91 -9.16 16.62 -3.34
C ARG A 91 -10.58 16.09 -3.22
N ALA A 92 -11.01 15.24 -4.13
CA ALA A 92 -12.35 14.64 -4.07
C ALA A 92 -12.53 13.82 -2.78
N VAL A 93 -11.53 13.05 -2.42
CA VAL A 93 -11.55 12.24 -1.18
C VAL A 93 -11.56 13.16 0.06
N ALA A 94 -10.76 14.21 0.04
CA ALA A 94 -10.70 15.18 1.14
C ALA A 94 -12.04 15.91 1.32
N ASP A 95 -12.68 16.32 0.24
CA ASP A 95 -13.97 17.02 0.27
C ASP A 95 -15.08 16.12 0.81
N ALA A 96 -14.93 14.80 0.69
CA ALA A 96 -15.84 13.84 1.30
C ALA A 96 -15.55 13.61 2.81
N GLY A 97 -14.54 14.27 3.37
CA GLY A 97 -14.18 14.14 4.78
C GLY A 97 -13.40 12.88 5.12
N VAL A 98 -12.78 12.24 4.12
CA VAL A 98 -12.03 10.99 4.32
C VAL A 98 -10.54 11.30 4.43
N ASN A 99 -9.90 10.71 5.44
CA ASN A 99 -8.46 10.80 5.62
C ASN A 99 -7.75 9.62 4.96
N MET A 100 -6.70 9.91 4.21
CA MET A 100 -5.82 8.88 3.66
C MET A 100 -4.64 8.68 4.59
N LYS A 101 -4.52 7.47 5.14
CA LYS A 101 -3.44 7.10 6.06
C LYS A 101 -2.18 6.70 5.33
N ALA A 102 -2.33 6.11 4.15
CA ALA A 102 -1.24 5.75 3.26
C ALA A 102 -1.70 5.92 1.83
N LEU A 103 -0.78 6.33 0.96
CA LEU A 103 -1.04 6.48 -0.47
C LEU A 103 0.24 6.19 -1.23
N TYR A 104 0.15 5.32 -2.23
CA TYR A 104 1.28 5.01 -3.10
C TYR A 104 0.78 4.52 -4.46
N LEU A 105 1.70 4.43 -5.40
CA LEU A 105 1.40 3.92 -6.73
C LEU A 105 1.75 2.44 -6.81
N ALA A 106 0.99 1.72 -7.62
CA ALA A 106 1.19 0.29 -7.86
C ALA A 106 1.31 0.02 -9.34
N THR A 107 1.61 -1.22 -9.68
CA THR A 107 1.69 -1.68 -11.07
C THR A 107 0.38 -1.42 -11.81
N ASN A 108 0.46 -1.37 -13.14
CA ASN A 108 -0.68 -1.15 -14.03
C ASN A 108 -1.41 0.18 -13.79
N ASN A 109 -0.62 1.20 -13.45
CA ASN A 109 -1.15 2.56 -13.33
C ASN A 109 -2.26 2.71 -12.29
N ARG A 110 -2.06 2.08 -11.16
CA ARG A 110 -3.01 2.11 -10.05
C ARG A 110 -2.52 2.98 -8.90
N ALA A 111 -3.46 3.62 -8.22
CA ALA A 111 -3.23 4.28 -6.96
C ALA A 111 -3.80 3.39 -5.84
N VAL A 112 -3.06 3.29 -4.75
CA VAL A 112 -3.43 2.49 -3.59
C VAL A 112 -3.55 3.42 -2.39
N ALA A 113 -4.69 3.36 -1.72
CA ALA A 113 -4.89 4.15 -0.52
C ALA A 113 -5.38 3.26 0.63
N VAL A 114 -4.93 3.59 1.83
CA VAL A 114 -5.51 3.11 3.07
C VAL A 114 -6.22 4.30 3.69
N THR A 115 -7.53 4.21 3.86
CA THR A 115 -8.34 5.32 4.33
C THR A 115 -9.09 4.96 5.60
N ASP A 116 -9.66 5.96 6.25
CA ASP A 116 -10.53 5.73 7.41
C ASP A 116 -11.98 5.40 7.01
N ASP A 117 -12.33 5.55 5.73
CA ASP A 117 -13.65 5.18 5.21
C ASP A 117 -13.57 4.89 3.70
N ASN A 118 -13.28 3.66 3.36
CA ASN A 118 -13.14 3.27 1.95
C ASN A 118 -14.44 3.41 1.15
N ALA A 119 -15.59 3.22 1.79
CA ALA A 119 -16.88 3.34 1.10
C ALA A 119 -17.13 4.78 0.65
N LYS A 120 -16.88 5.75 1.52
CA LYS A 120 -17.00 7.17 1.15
C LYS A 120 -15.96 7.56 0.11
N ALA A 121 -14.75 7.06 0.23
CA ALA A 121 -13.69 7.33 -0.73
C ALA A 121 -14.06 6.81 -2.12
N ARG A 122 -14.58 5.59 -2.21
CA ARG A 122 -15.05 5.03 -3.49
C ARG A 122 -16.12 5.89 -4.12
N ALA A 123 -17.12 6.29 -3.33
CA ALA A 123 -18.20 7.15 -3.82
C ALA A 123 -17.67 8.48 -4.34
N ALA A 124 -16.72 9.10 -3.63
CA ALA A 124 -16.11 10.36 -4.02
C ALA A 124 -15.31 10.24 -5.34
N LEU A 125 -14.73 9.08 -5.60
CA LEU A 125 -13.95 8.81 -6.80
C LEU A 125 -14.80 8.27 -7.96
N GLY A 126 -16.09 8.08 -7.76
CA GLY A 126 -16.99 7.55 -8.79
C GLY A 126 -16.82 6.06 -9.06
N MET A 127 -16.39 5.34 -8.09
CA MET A 127 -16.14 3.90 -8.20
C MET A 127 -17.36 3.07 -7.82
#